data_0b8258588c5c3013c9da46e869767342
#
_entry.id   0b8258588c5c3013c9da46e869767342
#
_cell.length_a   1.000
_cell.length_b   1.000
_cell.length_c   1.000
_cell.angle_alpha   90.00
_cell.angle_beta   90.00
_cell.angle_gamma   90.00
#
_symmetry.space_group_name_H-M   'P 1'
#
loop_
_entity.id
_entity.type
_entity.pdbx_description
1 polymer ?
#
loop_
_entity_poly.entity_id
_entity_poly.type
_entity_poly.pdbx_seq_one_letter_code
_entity_poly.pdbx_strand_id
1 'polypeptide(L)'
;MANLEVQEKDGEIYCPLKGKWLIAKPEEKVRQKFIATLVNEYGYTLDQMAQELELTGSKRGKGHAFADIVIWKSKADKDAMKDAFIIIETKAENVKLHVEDYYQGSNYAKFSGAEFFVSSNEIFHCSSWFYT
;
A
#
# COMPACT_ATOMS: atom_id res chain seq x y z
N MET A 1 -9.20 -22.38 2.33
CA MET A 1 -9.09 -21.26 3.28
C MET A 1 -10.14 -20.19 2.99
N ALA A 2 -10.68 -19.59 4.03
CA ALA A 2 -11.64 -18.51 3.84
C ALA A 2 -10.93 -17.28 3.25
N ASN A 3 -11.56 -16.63 2.30
CA ASN A 3 -11.04 -15.39 1.72
C ASN A 3 -11.16 -14.26 2.74
N LEU A 4 -10.23 -13.32 2.64
CA LEU A 4 -10.33 -12.07 3.38
C LEU A 4 -11.42 -11.20 2.74
N GLU A 5 -12.41 -10.81 3.52
CA GLU A 5 -13.51 -9.98 3.05
C GLU A 5 -13.40 -8.57 3.61
N VAL A 6 -13.70 -7.58 2.77
CA VAL A 6 -13.79 -6.20 3.21
C VAL A 6 -15.09 -6.04 4.01
N GLN A 7 -14.98 -5.50 5.23
CA GLN A 7 -16.13 -5.31 6.10
C GLN A 7 -16.43 -3.82 6.26
N GLU A 8 -17.67 -3.45 6.01
CA GLU A 8 -18.13 -2.07 6.21
C GLU A 8 -19.37 -2.07 7.09
N LYS A 9 -19.47 -1.08 7.98
CA LYS A 9 -20.59 -0.94 8.88
C LYS A 9 -20.70 0.49 9.38
N ASP A 10 -21.88 1.09 9.24
CA ASP A 10 -22.19 2.41 9.81
C ASP A 10 -21.18 3.51 9.41
N GLY A 11 -20.78 3.50 8.13
CA GLY A 11 -19.83 4.50 7.63
C GLY A 11 -18.38 4.23 7.98
N GLU A 12 -18.10 3.05 8.53
CA GLU A 12 -16.74 2.64 8.85
C GLU A 12 -16.35 1.38 8.09
N ILE A 13 -15.04 1.21 7.90
CA ILE A 13 -14.47 0.05 7.22
C ILE A 13 -13.41 -0.57 8.13
N TYR A 14 -13.42 -1.89 8.25
CA TYR A 14 -12.46 -2.57 9.11
C TYR A 14 -11.09 -2.68 8.45
N CYS A 15 -10.04 -2.30 9.19
CA CYS A 15 -8.66 -2.41 8.74
C CYS A 15 -7.97 -3.55 9.48
N PRO A 16 -7.76 -4.72 8.84
CA PRO A 16 -7.12 -5.84 9.53
C PRO A 16 -5.66 -5.60 9.88
N LEU A 17 -4.97 -4.73 9.13
CA LEU A 17 -3.57 -4.41 9.44
C LEU A 17 -3.42 -3.59 10.71
N LYS A 18 -4.38 -2.71 10.99
CA LYS A 18 -4.38 -1.89 12.20
C LYS A 18 -5.25 -2.49 13.31
N GLY A 19 -6.06 -3.49 12.99
CA GLY A 19 -6.96 -4.13 13.94
C GLY A 19 -8.05 -3.21 14.46
N LYS A 20 -8.54 -2.28 13.63
CA LYS A 20 -9.56 -1.34 14.05
C LYS A 20 -10.43 -0.87 12.89
N TRP A 21 -11.56 -0.25 13.23
CA TRP A 21 -12.46 0.36 12.26
C TRP A 21 -11.99 1.76 11.95
N LEU A 22 -12.01 2.12 10.66
CA LEU A 22 -11.62 3.44 10.15
C LEU A 22 -12.81 4.07 9.43
N ILE A 23 -12.80 5.38 9.28
CA ILE A 23 -13.83 6.06 8.49
C ILE A 23 -13.73 5.55 7.05
N ALA A 24 -14.87 5.15 6.47
CA ALA A 24 -14.93 4.57 5.13
C ALA A 24 -14.86 5.63 4.03
N LYS A 25 -13.76 6.36 3.98
CA LYS A 25 -13.50 7.32 2.91
C LYS A 25 -13.27 6.56 1.60
N PRO A 26 -13.54 7.19 0.43
CA PRO A 26 -13.33 6.50 -0.85
C PRO A 26 -11.92 5.91 -1.01
N GLU A 27 -10.90 6.64 -0.59
CA GLU A 27 -9.52 6.17 -0.66
C GLU A 27 -9.27 4.96 0.25
N GLU A 28 -9.87 4.96 1.45
CA GLU A 28 -9.73 3.83 2.37
C GLU A 28 -10.43 2.59 1.83
N LYS A 29 -11.58 2.76 1.15
CA LYS A 29 -12.28 1.65 0.50
C LYS A 29 -11.42 1.00 -0.56
N VAL A 30 -10.75 1.80 -1.39
CA VAL A 30 -9.83 1.29 -2.43
C VAL A 30 -8.69 0.54 -1.77
N ARG A 31 -8.11 1.11 -0.72
CA ARG A 31 -6.98 0.49 -0.01
C ARG A 31 -7.37 -0.88 0.56
N GLN A 32 -8.50 -0.98 1.23
CA GLN A 32 -8.93 -2.25 1.83
C GLN A 32 -9.26 -3.30 0.78
N LYS A 33 -9.89 -2.90 -0.33
CA LYS A 33 -10.13 -3.81 -1.45
C LYS A 33 -8.82 -4.31 -2.04
N PHE A 34 -7.83 -3.45 -2.14
CA PHE A 34 -6.53 -3.82 -2.67
C PHE A 34 -5.84 -4.83 -1.75
N ILE A 35 -5.89 -4.60 -0.43
CA ILE A 35 -5.33 -5.53 0.55
C ILE A 35 -6.01 -6.90 0.43
N ALA A 36 -7.32 -6.93 0.30
CA ALA A 36 -8.05 -8.19 0.12
C ALA A 36 -7.61 -8.92 -1.15
N THR A 37 -7.42 -8.18 -2.23
CA THR A 37 -6.92 -8.75 -3.49
C THR A 37 -5.51 -9.33 -3.33
N LEU A 38 -4.64 -8.63 -2.64
CA LEU A 38 -3.27 -9.10 -2.40
C LEU A 38 -3.27 -10.41 -1.61
N VAL A 39 -4.13 -10.52 -0.62
CA VAL A 39 -4.25 -11.75 0.17
C VAL A 39 -4.90 -12.88 -0.63
N ASN A 40 -6.04 -12.60 -1.25
CA ASN A 40 -6.87 -13.63 -1.87
C ASN A 40 -6.35 -14.11 -3.22
N GLU A 41 -5.82 -13.21 -4.03
CA GLU A 41 -5.41 -13.54 -5.39
C GLU A 41 -3.90 -13.72 -5.54
N TYR A 42 -3.11 -12.98 -4.77
CA TYR A 42 -1.66 -13.05 -4.90
C TYR A 42 -0.97 -13.83 -3.78
N GLY A 43 -1.73 -14.27 -2.78
CA GLY A 43 -1.21 -15.17 -1.75
C GLY A 43 -0.34 -14.53 -0.67
N TYR A 44 -0.31 -13.21 -0.59
CA TYR A 44 0.40 -12.54 0.50
C TYR A 44 -0.37 -12.70 1.81
N THR A 45 0.36 -12.67 2.93
CA THR A 45 -0.26 -12.74 4.25
C THR A 45 -0.27 -11.36 4.90
N LEU A 46 -1.22 -11.15 5.80
CA LEU A 46 -1.33 -9.84 6.49
C LEU A 46 -0.06 -9.51 7.28
N ASP A 47 0.64 -10.51 7.79
CA ASP A 47 1.86 -10.29 8.56
C ASP A 47 3.09 -9.92 7.72
N GLN A 48 2.93 -9.90 6.38
CA GLN A 48 3.95 -9.38 5.45
C GLN A 48 3.71 -7.93 5.08
N MET A 49 2.66 -7.30 5.59
CA MET A 49 2.22 -5.98 5.14
C MET A 49 2.16 -4.97 6.27
N ALA A 50 2.24 -3.70 5.88
CA ALA A 50 1.91 -2.57 6.73
C ALA A 50 1.16 -1.54 5.91
N GLN A 51 0.38 -0.69 6.58
CA GLN A 51 -0.39 0.37 5.95
C GLN A 51 0.01 1.70 6.58
N GLU A 52 0.07 2.72 5.74
CA GLU A 52 0.44 4.07 6.17
C GLU A 52 1.80 4.11 6.88
N LEU A 53 2.78 3.42 6.29
CA LEU A 53 4.12 3.37 6.84
C LEU A 53 4.94 4.57 6.37
N GLU A 54 5.60 5.23 7.33
CA GLU A 54 6.50 6.32 7.01
C GLU A 54 7.75 5.79 6.30
N LEU A 55 8.08 6.42 5.17
CA LEU A 55 9.26 6.04 4.38
C LEU A 55 10.47 6.79 4.88
N THR A 56 11.47 6.05 5.37
CA THR A 56 12.72 6.65 5.84
C THR A 56 13.55 7.13 4.65
N GLY A 57 14.25 8.24 4.84
CA GLY A 57 15.11 8.81 3.81
C GLY A 57 14.41 9.72 2.82
N SER A 58 13.09 9.78 2.84
CA SER A 58 12.36 10.71 1.98
C SER A 58 12.19 12.04 2.68
N LYS A 59 13.17 12.90 2.53
CA LYS A 59 13.09 14.25 3.07
C LYS A 59 12.73 15.21 1.95
N ARG A 60 11.47 15.57 1.89
CA ARG A 60 11.03 16.58 0.94
C ARG A 60 10.26 17.65 1.68
N GLY A 61 10.89 18.80 1.84
CA GLY A 61 10.26 19.95 2.45
C GLY A 61 9.82 19.65 3.89
N LYS A 62 8.60 20.02 4.22
CA LYS A 62 8.09 19.99 5.59
C LYS A 62 7.33 18.73 5.97
N GLY A 63 7.32 17.71 5.14
CA GLY A 63 6.51 16.52 5.41
C GLY A 63 7.27 15.23 5.35
N HIS A 64 6.74 14.24 6.02
CA HIS A 64 7.20 12.88 5.88
C HIS A 64 6.37 12.18 4.81
N ALA A 65 7.00 11.36 3.99
CA ALA A 65 6.28 10.56 3.00
C ALA A 65 5.80 9.28 3.66
N PHE A 66 4.54 8.92 3.41
CA PHE A 66 3.95 7.68 3.88
C PHE A 66 3.57 6.81 2.68
N ALA A 67 3.85 5.52 2.78
CA ALA A 67 3.39 4.55 1.81
C ALA A 67 2.02 4.04 2.24
N ASP A 68 1.07 3.98 1.31
CA ASP A 68 -0.27 3.46 1.62
C ASP A 68 -0.25 2.01 2.04
N ILE A 69 0.46 1.17 1.27
CA ILE A 69 0.64 -0.25 1.57
C ILE A 69 2.08 -0.62 1.29
N VAL A 70 2.71 -1.34 2.22
CA VAL A 70 4.06 -1.88 2.06
C VAL A 70 3.98 -3.39 2.22
N ILE A 71 4.66 -4.12 1.34
CA ILE A 71 4.74 -5.58 1.39
C ILE A 71 6.20 -5.98 1.46
N TRP A 72 6.54 -6.85 2.42
CA TRP A 72 7.85 -7.47 2.51
C TRP A 72 7.78 -8.88 1.94
N LYS A 73 8.92 -9.45 1.58
CA LYS A 73 9.00 -10.81 1.05
C LYS A 73 8.57 -11.86 2.07
N SER A 74 8.72 -11.53 3.36
CA SER A 74 8.36 -12.42 4.46
C SER A 74 8.07 -11.63 5.72
N LYS A 75 7.42 -12.28 6.68
CA LYS A 75 7.22 -11.72 8.01
C LYS A 75 8.56 -11.41 8.68
N ALA A 76 9.55 -12.28 8.49
CA ALA A 76 10.89 -12.09 9.09
C ALA A 76 11.54 -10.81 8.56
N ASP A 77 11.43 -10.54 7.27
CA ASP A 77 11.95 -9.32 6.66
C ASP A 77 11.26 -8.08 7.21
N LYS A 78 9.94 -8.16 7.39
CA LYS A 78 9.17 -7.07 8.00
C LYS A 78 9.62 -6.80 9.43
N ASP A 79 9.74 -7.84 10.24
CA ASP A 79 10.14 -7.72 11.64
C ASP A 79 11.55 -7.16 11.78
N ALA A 80 12.43 -7.49 10.84
CA ALA A 80 13.79 -6.97 10.79
C ALA A 80 13.90 -5.59 10.13
N MET A 81 12.78 -5.04 9.66
CA MET A 81 12.72 -3.75 8.97
C MET A 81 13.69 -3.68 7.78
N LYS A 82 13.75 -4.76 7.03
CA LYS A 82 14.53 -4.79 5.79
C LYS A 82 13.84 -3.96 4.71
N ASP A 83 14.52 -3.79 3.58
CA ASP A 83 13.95 -3.08 2.43
C ASP A 83 12.66 -3.77 1.98
N ALA A 84 11.65 -2.98 1.67
CA ALA A 84 10.37 -3.50 1.23
C ALA A 84 10.49 -4.19 -0.13
N PHE A 85 9.64 -5.17 -0.36
CA PHE A 85 9.53 -5.81 -1.67
C PHE A 85 8.70 -4.95 -2.61
N ILE A 86 7.52 -4.53 -2.16
CA ILE A 86 6.60 -3.72 -2.98
C ILE A 86 6.07 -2.56 -2.14
N ILE A 87 6.03 -1.38 -2.75
CA ILE A 87 5.34 -0.22 -2.20
C ILE A 87 4.17 0.09 -3.12
N ILE A 88 2.98 0.23 -2.53
CA ILE A 88 1.75 0.48 -3.26
C ILE A 88 1.15 1.79 -2.81
N GLU A 89 0.78 2.63 -3.78
CA GLU A 89 0.05 3.85 -3.53
C GLU A 89 -1.34 3.70 -4.14
N THR A 90 -2.38 3.95 -3.34
CA THR A 90 -3.76 3.83 -3.78
C THR A 90 -4.42 5.20 -3.86
N LYS A 91 -5.34 5.34 -4.82
CA LYS A 91 -6.15 6.54 -5.00
C LYS A 91 -7.62 6.13 -5.03
N ALA A 92 -8.52 7.04 -4.71
CA ALA A 92 -9.95 6.78 -4.82
C ALA A 92 -10.32 6.49 -6.28
N GLU A 93 -11.36 5.67 -6.50
CA GLU A 93 -11.78 5.27 -7.85
C GLU A 93 -12.06 6.45 -8.78
N ASN A 94 -12.61 7.54 -8.23
CA ASN A 94 -12.96 8.73 -9.01
C ASN A 94 -11.78 9.66 -9.25
N VAL A 95 -10.59 9.33 -8.75
CA VAL A 95 -9.38 10.12 -8.93
C VAL A 95 -8.58 9.53 -10.08
N LYS A 96 -8.24 10.37 -11.06
CA LYS A 96 -7.42 9.93 -12.18
C LYS A 96 -5.98 9.73 -11.72
N LEU A 97 -5.35 8.68 -12.26
CA LEU A 97 -3.93 8.48 -12.07
C LEU A 97 -3.18 9.39 -13.05
N HIS A 98 -2.30 10.21 -12.53
CA HIS A 98 -1.46 11.10 -13.32
C HIS A 98 -0.02 10.58 -13.37
N VAL A 99 0.66 10.88 -14.46
CA VAL A 99 2.07 10.49 -14.63
C VAL A 99 2.93 11.07 -13.51
N GLU A 100 2.65 12.30 -13.08
CA GLU A 100 3.37 12.93 -11.98
C GLU A 100 3.22 12.14 -10.67
N ASP A 101 2.03 11.66 -10.38
CA ASP A 101 1.78 10.85 -9.17
C ASP A 101 2.62 9.59 -9.19
N TYR A 102 2.67 8.93 -10.34
CA TYR A 102 3.47 7.72 -10.52
C TYR A 102 4.96 7.99 -10.29
N TYR A 103 5.49 9.03 -10.91
CA TYR A 103 6.91 9.37 -10.75
C TYR A 103 7.25 9.78 -9.32
N GLN A 104 6.35 10.50 -8.64
CA GLN A 104 6.56 10.88 -7.26
C GLN A 104 6.62 9.65 -6.36
N GLY A 105 5.65 8.74 -6.49
CA GLY A 105 5.64 7.50 -5.72
C GLY A 105 6.81 6.60 -6.05
N SER A 106 7.19 6.54 -7.33
CA SER A 106 8.36 5.77 -7.78
C SER A 106 9.64 6.29 -7.12
N ASN A 107 9.79 7.61 -7.00
CA ASN A 107 10.95 8.19 -6.32
C ASN A 107 10.96 7.82 -4.83
N TYR A 108 9.82 7.86 -4.17
CA TYR A 108 9.71 7.44 -2.76
C TYR A 108 10.10 5.98 -2.59
N ALA A 109 9.65 5.12 -3.49
CA ALA A 109 9.98 3.70 -3.46
C ALA A 109 11.48 3.47 -3.61
N LYS A 110 12.15 4.23 -4.47
CA LYS A 110 13.61 4.15 -4.63
C LYS A 110 14.34 4.51 -3.36
N PHE A 111 13.88 5.54 -2.65
CA PHE A 111 14.50 5.94 -1.38
C PHE A 111 14.36 4.85 -0.31
N SER A 112 13.30 4.06 -0.36
CA SER A 112 13.08 2.99 0.61
C SER A 112 13.73 1.67 0.22
N GLY A 113 14.35 1.59 -0.96
CA GLY A 113 14.99 0.38 -1.45
C GLY A 113 14.03 -0.69 -1.96
N ALA A 114 12.79 -0.36 -2.20
CA ALA A 114 11.80 -1.31 -2.69
C ALA A 114 12.14 -1.81 -4.09
N GLU A 115 11.85 -3.10 -4.36
CA GLU A 115 12.05 -3.67 -5.69
C GLU A 115 10.98 -3.27 -6.68
N PHE A 116 9.76 -3.04 -6.20
CA PHE A 116 8.62 -2.69 -7.05
C PHE A 116 7.84 -1.51 -6.48
N PHE A 117 7.25 -0.75 -7.36
CA PHE A 117 6.28 0.29 -7.01
C PHE A 117 5.02 0.10 -7.85
N VAL A 118 3.86 0.20 -7.21
CA VAL A 118 2.55 0.10 -7.86
C VAL A 118 1.71 1.31 -7.47
N SER A 119 1.10 1.95 -8.45
CA SER A 119 0.11 3.00 -8.23
C SER A 119 -1.22 2.52 -8.79
N SER A 120 -2.30 2.64 -8.03
CA SER A 120 -3.59 2.06 -8.41
C SER A 120 -4.75 2.91 -7.91
N ASN A 121 -5.79 3.03 -8.75
CA ASN A 121 -7.08 3.59 -8.34
C ASN A 121 -8.20 2.54 -8.44
N GLU A 122 -7.83 1.24 -8.45
CA GLU A 122 -8.72 0.10 -8.64
C GLU A 122 -9.14 -0.12 -10.10
N ILE A 123 -9.15 0.93 -10.91
CA ILE A 123 -9.50 0.83 -12.34
C ILE A 123 -8.23 0.64 -13.18
N PHE A 124 -7.19 1.42 -12.88
CA PHE A 124 -5.91 1.39 -13.58
C PHE A 124 -4.77 1.12 -12.61
N HIS A 125 -3.79 0.35 -13.09
CA HIS A 125 -2.60 0.05 -12.32
C HIS A 125 -1.37 0.47 -13.11
N CYS A 126 -0.46 1.20 -12.45
CA CYS A 126 0.85 1.53 -13.00
C CYS A 126 1.89 0.89 -12.11
N SER A 127 2.83 0.17 -12.70
CA SER A 127 3.89 -0.49 -11.94
C SER A 127 5.25 -0.25 -12.56
N SER A 128 6.30 -0.33 -11.74
CA SER A 128 7.68 -0.13 -12.17
C SER A 128 8.61 -1.06 -11.40
N TRP A 129 9.68 -1.46 -12.07
CA TRP A 129 10.72 -2.30 -11.50
C TRP A 129 11.92 -1.43 -11.17
N PHE A 130 12.50 -1.67 -10.00
CA PHE A 130 13.71 -0.98 -9.58
C PHE A 130 14.85 -1.97 -9.52
N TYR A 131 15.97 -1.60 -10.11
CA TYR A 131 17.20 -2.38 -10.03
C TYR A 131 18.12 -1.72 -9.02
N THR A 132 18.53 -2.49 -8.05
CA THR A 132 19.49 -2.03 -7.04
C THR A 132 20.91 -2.40 -7.46
#